data_fe5e1f918725f95d7fe78168383070a3
#
_entry.id   fe5e1f918725f95d7fe78168383070a3
#
_cell.length_a   1.000
_cell.length_b   1.000
_cell.length_c   1.000
_cell.angle_alpha   90.00
_cell.angle_beta   90.00
_cell.angle_gamma   90.00
#
_symmetry.space_group_name_H-M   'P 1'
#
loop_
_entity.id
_entity.type
_entity.pdbx_description
1 polymer ?
#
loop_
_entity_poly.entity_id
_entity_poly.type
_entity_poly.pdbx_seq_one_letter_code
_entity_poly.pdbx_strand_id
1 'polypeptide(L)'
;MSRSTTNWRTAGLLAAAGIALAACGTTGGGTEGEGTDDGEGGGDCVGVIAYIGPLTGPSANLGINIVNGSNLALEQFQEANPDCDVTLEEFDSQGDPAAASPLVSEIVGNADIIGVVGPTFSGETAATGDVFAEAGLVTVSPSATNPDLALNGWDTFHRVIGNDATQAPAVASYLTGTANAEGVFVVDDSSEYGAGLGAGVVESLGDLVVGTESIQVGQTDMGPVVTAVNASGADSLYFAGYYAEASVLANQLRSGGWEGLFMSGDGTLDPAFVEAAGGAAEGAVLTCPCAPADEEFAAAYEASAGQAPGTYSTEGFDATNVLLQGILDGNTDRPSLLEWVNSYDAEGITKHITFDETGEVADVVVYQYPVEGGEIQVGVPIEQ
;
A
#
# COMPACT_ATOMS: atom_id res chain seq x y z
N MET A 1 9.43 -45.27 42.32
CA MET A 1 9.02 -44.93 43.68
C MET A 1 8.17 -43.69 43.55
N SER A 2 7.02 -43.84 43.70
CA SER A 2 5.81 -43.76 44.54
C SER A 2 4.92 -42.64 44.01
N ARG A 3 3.91 -42.93 43.32
CA ARG A 3 2.46 -43.01 43.54
C ARG A 3 1.92 -42.03 44.61
N SER A 4 0.98 -41.13 44.22
CA SER A 4 -0.29 -40.99 44.93
C SER A 4 -1.34 -40.33 44.08
N THR A 5 -2.42 -41.03 43.87
CA THR A 5 -3.73 -40.70 43.34
C THR A 5 -4.61 -40.12 44.43
N THR A 6 -5.49 -39.15 44.14
CA THR A 6 -6.76 -39.03 44.91
C THR A 6 -7.87 -38.47 44.03
N ASN A 7 -8.84 -39.33 43.74
CA ASN A 7 -10.17 -39.02 43.24
C ASN A 7 -11.06 -38.46 44.38
N TRP A 8 -11.97 -37.56 44.08
CA TRP A 8 -13.27 -37.51 44.76
C TRP A 8 -14.41 -37.09 43.82
N ARG A 9 -15.39 -38.00 43.77
CA ARG A 9 -16.73 -37.87 43.22
C ARG A 9 -17.70 -37.48 44.34
N THR A 10 -18.76 -36.75 44.03
CA THR A 10 -20.14 -36.85 44.52
C THR A 10 -20.95 -35.74 43.82
N ALA A 11 -21.92 -35.89 43.01
CA ALA A 11 -23.23 -36.60 43.07
C ALA A 11 -24.33 -35.82 43.76
N GLY A 12 -25.38 -35.52 42.99
CA GLY A 12 -26.78 -35.40 43.40
C GLY A 12 -27.30 -33.95 43.51
N LEU A 13 -28.51 -33.58 43.12
CA LEU A 13 -29.79 -34.26 42.90
C LEU A 13 -30.75 -33.30 42.15
N LEU A 14 -31.67 -33.92 41.42
CA LEU A 14 -32.87 -33.39 40.74
C LEU A 14 -33.90 -32.72 41.66
N ALA A 15 -34.66 -31.75 41.11
CA ALA A 15 -36.07 -31.57 41.45
C ALA A 15 -36.84 -30.98 40.25
N ALA A 16 -37.80 -31.75 39.78
CA ALA A 16 -38.84 -31.44 38.82
C ALA A 16 -40.13 -31.07 39.55
N ALA A 17 -40.97 -30.29 38.96
CA ALA A 17 -42.45 -30.21 39.04
C ALA A 17 -42.89 -28.75 38.85
N GLY A 18 -43.93 -28.40 38.12
CA GLY A 18 -45.08 -29.12 37.63
C GLY A 18 -45.97 -28.18 36.82
N ILE A 19 -46.80 -28.76 36.09
CA ILE A 19 -47.80 -28.38 35.10
C ILE A 19 -48.91 -27.50 35.67
N ALA A 20 -49.42 -26.55 34.88
CA ALA A 20 -50.86 -26.21 34.91
C ALA A 20 -51.32 -25.69 33.53
N LEU A 21 -52.14 -26.51 32.86
CA LEU A 21 -53.03 -26.12 31.76
C LEU A 21 -54.23 -25.35 32.27
N ALA A 22 -54.65 -24.33 31.56
CA ALA A 22 -56.05 -23.96 31.52
C ALA A 22 -56.40 -23.43 30.14
N ALA A 23 -57.41 -24.03 29.54
CA ALA A 23 -57.92 -23.79 28.20
C ALA A 23 -59.18 -22.91 28.20
N CYS A 24 -59.49 -22.41 27.01
CA CYS A 24 -60.81 -22.00 26.48
C CYS A 24 -61.27 -20.56 26.65
N GLY A 25 -61.55 -19.98 25.48
CA GLY A 25 -62.54 -18.95 25.27
C GLY A 25 -62.45 -18.15 24.00
N THR A 26 -63.10 -18.64 23.02
CA THR A 26 -63.61 -18.22 21.72
C THR A 26 -63.87 -16.72 21.43
N THR A 27 -63.69 -16.44 20.15
CA THR A 27 -64.44 -15.55 19.20
C THR A 27 -64.00 -14.11 19.01
N GLY A 28 -63.57 -13.84 17.77
CA GLY A 28 -64.13 -12.76 16.94
C GLY A 28 -63.26 -11.55 16.68
N GLY A 29 -62.91 -11.35 15.43
CA GLY A 29 -62.65 -10.04 14.88
C GLY A 29 -61.21 -9.85 14.36
N GLY A 30 -61.03 -9.93 13.03
CA GLY A 30 -59.76 -9.65 12.35
C GLY A 30 -59.32 -8.19 12.47
N THR A 31 -58.05 -8.07 12.56
CA THR A 31 -57.28 -6.95 12.01
C THR A 31 -55.91 -7.55 11.68
N GLU A 32 -55.57 -7.42 10.44
CA GLU A 32 -54.23 -7.68 9.92
C GLU A 32 -53.25 -6.82 10.73
N GLY A 33 -52.47 -7.45 11.56
CA GLY A 33 -51.30 -6.88 12.18
C GLY A 33 -50.16 -7.25 11.26
N GLU A 34 -49.67 -6.30 10.47
CA GLU A 34 -48.35 -6.32 9.87
C GLU A 34 -47.36 -6.68 10.99
N GLY A 35 -46.86 -7.89 10.91
CA GLY A 35 -45.62 -8.22 11.57
C GLY A 35 -44.57 -7.37 10.90
N THR A 36 -44.06 -6.38 11.60
CA THR A 36 -42.76 -5.82 11.31
C THR A 36 -41.79 -6.97 11.48
N ASP A 37 -41.43 -7.55 10.34
CA ASP A 37 -40.21 -8.31 10.19
C ASP A 37 -39.09 -7.27 10.39
N ASP A 38 -38.61 -7.14 11.61
CA ASP A 38 -37.30 -6.57 11.89
C ASP A 38 -36.29 -7.59 11.34
N GLY A 39 -36.26 -7.74 10.01
CA GLY A 39 -35.19 -8.37 9.30
C GLY A 39 -33.96 -7.49 9.50
N GLU A 40 -33.03 -7.96 10.31
CA GLU A 40 -31.65 -7.58 10.22
C GLU A 40 -31.30 -7.55 8.74
N GLY A 41 -31.03 -6.35 8.23
CA GLY A 41 -30.59 -6.15 6.86
C GLY A 41 -29.13 -6.62 6.71
N GLY A 42 -28.94 -7.94 6.71
CA GLY A 42 -27.78 -8.53 6.13
C GLY A 42 -27.99 -8.52 4.62
N GLY A 43 -27.51 -7.52 3.92
CA GLY A 43 -27.30 -7.60 2.48
C GLY A 43 -26.39 -8.78 2.21
N ASP A 44 -26.59 -9.47 1.06
CA ASP A 44 -25.68 -10.53 0.66
C ASP A 44 -24.26 -9.96 0.63
N CYS A 45 -23.32 -10.50 1.44
CA CYS A 45 -21.92 -10.09 1.46
C CYS A 45 -21.26 -10.60 0.16
N VAL A 46 -21.34 -9.78 -0.90
CA VAL A 46 -20.90 -10.14 -2.25
C VAL A 46 -20.30 -8.93 -2.95
N GLY A 47 -19.22 -9.14 -3.71
CA GLY A 47 -18.63 -8.08 -4.52
C GLY A 47 -17.35 -8.53 -5.20
N VAL A 48 -16.94 -7.78 -6.20
CA VAL A 48 -15.66 -7.93 -6.87
C VAL A 48 -14.81 -6.70 -6.55
N ILE A 49 -13.61 -6.93 -6.06
CA ILE A 49 -12.57 -5.91 -5.91
C ILE A 49 -11.62 -6.08 -7.10
N ALA A 50 -11.25 -5.00 -7.78
CA ALA A 50 -10.20 -5.03 -8.77
C ALA A 50 -8.86 -4.64 -8.12
N TYR A 51 -7.79 -5.34 -8.48
CA TYR A 51 -6.43 -4.87 -8.32
C TYR A 51 -5.91 -4.35 -9.66
N ILE A 52 -5.27 -3.19 -9.68
CA ILE A 52 -4.59 -2.68 -10.87
C ILE A 52 -3.21 -2.16 -10.54
N GLY A 53 -2.18 -2.77 -11.15
CA GLY A 53 -0.78 -2.45 -10.95
C GLY A 53 0.15 -3.32 -11.78
N PRO A 54 1.48 -3.14 -11.69
CA PRO A 54 2.45 -3.91 -12.46
C PRO A 54 2.56 -5.33 -11.92
N LEU A 55 2.14 -6.32 -12.70
CA LEU A 55 2.39 -7.74 -12.45
C LEU A 55 3.49 -8.28 -13.36
N THR A 56 3.79 -7.55 -14.43
CA THR A 56 4.93 -7.78 -15.33
C THR A 56 5.67 -6.47 -15.62
N GLY A 57 6.85 -6.54 -16.25
CA GLY A 57 7.65 -5.36 -16.57
C GLY A 57 8.76 -5.06 -15.57
N PRO A 58 9.46 -3.92 -15.74
CA PRO A 58 10.68 -3.59 -14.99
C PRO A 58 10.48 -3.42 -13.48
N SER A 59 9.29 -2.98 -13.06
CA SER A 59 8.95 -2.71 -11.65
C SER A 59 7.93 -3.71 -11.10
N ALA A 60 7.81 -4.89 -11.71
CA ALA A 60 6.81 -5.89 -11.37
C ALA A 60 6.86 -6.35 -9.91
N ASN A 61 8.04 -6.41 -9.29
CA ASN A 61 8.16 -6.87 -7.90
C ASN A 61 7.30 -6.04 -6.94
N LEU A 62 7.26 -4.71 -7.12
CA LEU A 62 6.45 -3.83 -6.28
C LEU A 62 4.96 -4.17 -6.37
N GLY A 63 4.45 -4.39 -7.59
CA GLY A 63 3.05 -4.78 -7.79
C GLY A 63 2.74 -6.19 -7.31
N ILE A 64 3.66 -7.14 -7.50
CA ILE A 64 3.53 -8.51 -7.00
C ILE A 64 3.47 -8.52 -5.46
N ASN A 65 4.28 -7.71 -4.79
CA ASN A 65 4.24 -7.58 -3.34
C ASN A 65 2.86 -7.10 -2.86
N ILE A 66 2.30 -6.10 -3.54
CA ILE A 66 0.99 -5.53 -3.22
C ILE A 66 -0.13 -6.56 -3.43
N VAL A 67 -0.18 -7.19 -4.61
CA VAL A 67 -1.26 -8.15 -4.92
C VAL A 67 -1.21 -9.38 -4.02
N ASN A 68 -0.02 -9.82 -3.62
CA ASN A 68 0.12 -10.89 -2.63
C ASN A 68 -0.39 -10.47 -1.24
N GLY A 69 -0.14 -9.22 -0.82
CA GLY A 69 -0.73 -8.66 0.40
C GLY A 69 -2.25 -8.60 0.33
N SER A 70 -2.78 -8.19 -0.84
CA SER A 70 -4.22 -8.16 -1.11
C SER A 70 -4.85 -9.55 -1.08
N ASN A 71 -4.19 -10.54 -1.68
CA ASN A 71 -4.64 -11.93 -1.66
C ASN A 71 -4.64 -12.50 -0.24
N LEU A 72 -3.61 -12.21 0.58
CA LEU A 72 -3.59 -12.60 1.99
C LEU A 72 -4.76 -11.99 2.78
N ALA A 73 -5.07 -10.71 2.55
CA ALA A 73 -6.22 -10.06 3.19
C ALA A 73 -7.53 -10.76 2.81
N LEU A 74 -7.70 -11.07 1.52
CA LEU A 74 -8.88 -11.78 1.02
C LEU A 74 -8.99 -13.21 1.59
N GLU A 75 -7.87 -13.96 1.64
CA GLU A 75 -7.83 -15.31 2.23
C GLU A 75 -8.28 -15.28 3.69
N GLN A 76 -7.72 -14.39 4.50
CA GLN A 76 -8.08 -14.25 5.91
C GLN A 76 -9.54 -13.80 6.10
N PHE A 77 -10.01 -12.89 5.23
CA PHE A 77 -11.40 -12.45 5.22
C PHE A 77 -12.36 -13.60 4.93
N GLN A 78 -12.09 -14.42 3.91
CA GLN A 78 -12.93 -15.56 3.52
C GLN A 78 -12.93 -16.66 4.58
N GLU A 79 -11.79 -16.90 5.26
CA GLU A 79 -11.72 -17.83 6.39
C GLU A 79 -12.59 -17.38 7.57
N ALA A 80 -12.58 -16.07 7.85
CA ALA A 80 -13.38 -15.49 8.94
C ALA A 80 -14.87 -15.37 8.59
N ASN A 81 -15.21 -15.21 7.30
CA ASN A 81 -16.55 -14.92 6.80
C ASN A 81 -16.94 -15.89 5.67
N PRO A 82 -17.14 -17.19 5.94
CA PRO A 82 -17.34 -18.23 4.92
C PRO A 82 -18.63 -18.08 4.10
N ASP A 83 -19.56 -17.24 4.54
CA ASP A 83 -20.81 -16.95 3.84
C ASP A 83 -20.69 -15.72 2.91
N CYS A 84 -19.53 -15.03 2.90
CA CYS A 84 -19.23 -13.91 2.00
C CYS A 84 -18.64 -14.41 0.68
N ASP A 85 -19.16 -13.92 -0.45
CA ASP A 85 -18.67 -14.24 -1.80
C ASP A 85 -17.98 -13.00 -2.40
N VAL A 86 -16.78 -12.71 -1.91
CA VAL A 86 -15.95 -11.60 -2.40
C VAL A 86 -14.75 -12.17 -3.14
N THR A 87 -14.43 -11.57 -4.30
CA THR A 87 -13.30 -11.97 -5.15
C THR A 87 -12.41 -10.78 -5.50
N LEU A 88 -11.14 -11.07 -5.83
CA LEU A 88 -10.17 -10.10 -6.34
C LEU A 88 -9.89 -10.43 -7.82
N GLU A 89 -10.09 -9.47 -8.72
CA GLU A 89 -9.68 -9.55 -10.12
C GLU A 89 -8.41 -8.73 -10.36
N GLU A 90 -7.40 -9.34 -11.00
CA GLU A 90 -6.08 -8.75 -11.20
C GLU A 90 -5.93 -8.17 -12.61
N PHE A 91 -5.46 -6.92 -12.71
CA PHE A 91 -5.23 -6.21 -13.96
C PHE A 91 -3.78 -5.74 -14.03
N ASP A 92 -3.02 -6.29 -14.98
CA ASP A 92 -1.59 -5.98 -15.18
C ASP A 92 -1.40 -4.72 -16.02
N SER A 93 -1.08 -3.62 -15.36
CA SER A 93 -0.78 -2.33 -15.99
C SER A 93 0.66 -2.23 -16.51
N GLN A 94 1.53 -3.15 -16.14
CA GLN A 94 2.97 -3.13 -16.42
C GLN A 94 3.70 -1.89 -15.84
N GLY A 95 3.06 -1.12 -14.97
CA GLY A 95 3.58 0.17 -14.48
C GLY A 95 3.52 1.29 -15.52
N ASP A 96 2.79 1.09 -16.61
CA ASP A 96 2.69 2.03 -17.73
C ASP A 96 1.30 2.69 -17.75
N PRO A 97 1.21 4.03 -17.59
CA PRO A 97 -0.04 4.78 -17.68
C PRO A 97 -0.84 4.53 -18.97
N ALA A 98 -0.14 4.29 -20.09
CA ALA A 98 -0.79 4.00 -21.37
C ALA A 98 -1.39 2.59 -21.40
N ALA A 99 -0.78 1.63 -20.71
CA ALA A 99 -1.33 0.29 -20.56
C ALA A 99 -2.48 0.24 -19.54
N ALA A 100 -2.44 1.07 -18.50
CA ALA A 100 -3.49 1.16 -17.48
C ALA A 100 -4.82 1.68 -18.05
N SER A 101 -4.81 2.67 -18.95
CA SER A 101 -6.01 3.34 -19.45
C SER A 101 -7.08 2.39 -20.06
N PRO A 102 -6.75 1.42 -20.94
CA PRO A 102 -7.74 0.47 -21.46
C PRO A 102 -8.25 -0.49 -20.38
N LEU A 103 -7.42 -0.90 -19.41
CA LEU A 103 -7.81 -1.75 -18.29
C LEU A 103 -8.82 -1.06 -17.39
N VAL A 104 -8.62 0.22 -17.10
CA VAL A 104 -9.59 1.01 -16.32
C VAL A 104 -10.95 1.10 -17.01
N SER A 105 -10.98 1.20 -18.34
CA SER A 105 -12.23 1.15 -19.09
C SER A 105 -12.94 -0.20 -18.95
N GLU A 106 -12.20 -1.31 -18.85
CA GLU A 106 -12.73 -2.64 -18.59
C GLU A 106 -13.25 -2.75 -17.15
N ILE A 107 -12.47 -2.31 -16.15
CA ILE A 107 -12.84 -2.29 -14.73
C ILE A 107 -14.14 -1.51 -14.52
N VAL A 108 -14.21 -0.28 -15.04
CA VAL A 108 -15.38 0.59 -14.89
C VAL A 108 -16.60 0.00 -15.63
N GLY A 109 -16.38 -0.67 -16.77
CA GLY A 109 -17.43 -1.32 -17.56
C GLY A 109 -18.04 -2.56 -16.89
N ASN A 110 -17.35 -3.17 -15.94
CA ASN A 110 -17.85 -4.30 -15.15
C ASN A 110 -18.61 -3.80 -13.91
N ALA A 111 -19.93 -3.93 -13.90
CA ALA A 111 -20.77 -3.45 -12.81
C ALA A 111 -20.61 -4.25 -11.49
N ASP A 112 -20.05 -5.46 -11.56
CA ASP A 112 -19.81 -6.30 -10.39
C ASP A 112 -18.58 -5.82 -9.61
N ILE A 113 -17.67 -5.05 -10.24
CA ILE A 113 -16.54 -4.40 -9.57
C ILE A 113 -17.02 -3.16 -8.83
N ILE A 114 -16.90 -3.17 -7.51
CA ILE A 114 -17.42 -2.13 -6.62
C ILE A 114 -16.33 -1.33 -5.90
N GLY A 115 -15.09 -1.82 -5.90
CA GLY A 115 -13.92 -1.13 -5.32
C GLY A 115 -12.63 -1.54 -6.01
N VAL A 116 -11.58 -0.73 -5.86
CA VAL A 116 -10.29 -0.94 -6.51
C VAL A 116 -9.14 -0.79 -5.50
N VAL A 117 -8.26 -1.77 -5.44
CA VAL A 117 -6.94 -1.65 -4.83
C VAL A 117 -5.96 -1.14 -5.89
N GLY A 118 -5.49 0.08 -5.73
CA GLY A 118 -4.69 0.79 -6.72
C GLY A 118 -5.44 2.01 -7.29
N PRO A 119 -5.02 2.57 -8.44
CA PRO A 119 -3.81 2.20 -9.18
C PRO A 119 -2.56 2.33 -8.30
N THR A 120 -1.56 1.49 -8.58
CA THR A 120 -0.41 1.38 -7.68
C THR A 120 0.60 2.49 -7.85
N PHE A 121 0.88 2.92 -9.07
CA PHE A 121 1.86 3.97 -9.33
C PHE A 121 1.22 5.32 -9.62
N SER A 122 1.95 6.40 -9.27
CA SER A 122 1.45 7.77 -9.44
C SER A 122 1.06 8.11 -10.88
N GLY A 123 1.84 7.65 -11.86
CA GLY A 123 1.55 7.88 -13.28
C GLY A 123 0.27 7.17 -13.76
N GLU A 124 0.02 5.96 -13.30
CA GLU A 124 -1.21 5.22 -13.58
C GLU A 124 -2.41 5.91 -12.95
N THR A 125 -2.27 6.34 -11.68
CA THR A 125 -3.31 7.06 -10.95
C THR A 125 -3.64 8.38 -11.63
N ALA A 126 -2.62 9.18 -11.99
CA ALA A 126 -2.81 10.45 -12.70
C ALA A 126 -3.53 10.28 -14.05
N ALA A 127 -3.20 9.22 -14.79
CA ALA A 127 -3.78 8.96 -16.09
C ALA A 127 -5.23 8.44 -16.05
N THR A 128 -5.68 7.90 -14.92
CA THR A 128 -6.94 7.14 -14.84
C THR A 128 -7.93 7.65 -13.79
N GLY A 129 -7.50 8.53 -12.89
CA GLY A 129 -8.30 9.02 -11.77
C GLY A 129 -9.62 9.67 -12.19
N ASP A 130 -9.62 10.48 -13.28
CA ASP A 130 -10.85 11.07 -13.83
C ASP A 130 -11.89 10.00 -14.22
N VAL A 131 -11.45 8.87 -14.76
CA VAL A 131 -12.35 7.78 -15.19
C VAL A 131 -12.98 7.09 -13.99
N PHE A 132 -12.21 6.85 -12.93
CA PHE A 132 -12.75 6.29 -11.67
C PHE A 132 -13.71 7.27 -10.99
N ALA A 133 -13.36 8.57 -10.96
CA ALA A 133 -14.20 9.61 -10.39
C ALA A 133 -15.55 9.74 -11.13
N GLU A 134 -15.53 9.76 -12.48
CA GLU A 134 -16.76 9.78 -13.30
C GLU A 134 -17.63 8.54 -13.07
N ALA A 135 -17.01 7.39 -12.78
CA ALA A 135 -17.72 6.14 -12.51
C ALA A 135 -18.22 5.99 -11.08
N GLY A 136 -17.84 6.89 -10.17
CA GLY A 136 -18.10 6.77 -8.73
C GLY A 136 -17.51 5.48 -8.13
N LEU A 137 -16.38 5.01 -8.67
CA LEU A 137 -15.72 3.78 -8.25
C LEU A 137 -14.55 4.10 -7.33
N VAL A 138 -14.69 3.75 -6.05
CA VAL A 138 -13.67 4.01 -5.03
C VAL A 138 -12.37 3.30 -5.33
N THR A 139 -11.27 4.01 -5.18
CA THR A 139 -9.91 3.51 -5.30
C THR A 139 -9.15 3.71 -4.00
N VAL A 140 -8.41 2.69 -3.56
CA VAL A 140 -7.54 2.76 -2.39
C VAL A 140 -6.13 2.37 -2.83
N SER A 141 -5.28 3.38 -3.04
CA SER A 141 -3.90 3.15 -3.48
C SER A 141 -2.99 2.76 -2.32
N PRO A 142 -2.24 1.65 -2.46
CA PRO A 142 -1.24 1.24 -1.46
C PRO A 142 0.13 1.90 -1.65
N SER A 143 0.38 2.61 -2.76
CA SER A 143 1.74 2.98 -3.13
C SER A 143 1.90 4.22 -4.03
N ALA A 144 0.82 4.85 -4.50
CA ALA A 144 0.92 6.08 -5.29
C ALA A 144 1.18 7.29 -4.36
N THR A 145 2.42 7.80 -4.36
CA THR A 145 2.89 8.78 -3.37
C THR A 145 2.90 10.23 -3.83
N ASN A 146 2.75 10.52 -5.13
CA ASN A 146 2.74 11.92 -5.61
C ASN A 146 1.62 12.72 -4.93
N PRO A 147 1.94 13.85 -4.24
CA PRO A 147 0.94 14.64 -3.51
C PRO A 147 -0.09 15.33 -4.42
N ASP A 148 0.25 15.60 -5.69
CA ASP A 148 -0.66 16.25 -6.61
C ASP A 148 -1.89 15.39 -6.96
N LEU A 149 -1.84 14.08 -6.72
CA LEU A 149 -2.96 13.17 -6.94
C LEU A 149 -4.19 13.55 -6.09
N ALA A 150 -3.97 13.96 -4.85
CA ALA A 150 -5.02 14.39 -3.94
C ALA A 150 -5.61 15.78 -4.27
N LEU A 151 -4.95 16.54 -5.16
CA LEU A 151 -5.38 17.89 -5.54
C LEU A 151 -6.32 17.91 -6.76
N ASN A 152 -6.55 16.76 -7.40
CA ASN A 152 -7.40 16.66 -8.58
C ASN A 152 -8.91 16.78 -8.28
N GLY A 153 -9.31 16.72 -7.02
CA GLY A 153 -10.72 16.80 -6.61
C GLY A 153 -11.51 15.50 -6.88
N TRP A 154 -10.83 14.37 -6.94
CA TRP A 154 -11.43 13.05 -7.03
C TRP A 154 -11.88 12.57 -5.67
N ASP A 155 -13.15 12.59 -5.37
CA ASP A 155 -13.74 12.06 -4.13
C ASP A 155 -13.66 10.52 -4.02
N THR A 156 -13.28 9.86 -5.11
CA THR A 156 -13.07 8.41 -5.18
C THR A 156 -11.65 7.96 -4.86
N PHE A 157 -10.68 8.90 -4.80
CA PHE A 157 -9.27 8.58 -4.57
C PHE A 157 -8.94 8.56 -3.08
N HIS A 158 -8.33 7.46 -2.62
CA HIS A 158 -7.79 7.29 -1.28
C HIS A 158 -6.44 6.61 -1.36
N ARG A 159 -5.59 6.81 -0.34
CA ARG A 159 -4.35 6.04 -0.19
C ARG A 159 -4.05 5.72 1.27
N VAL A 160 -3.55 4.52 1.53
CA VAL A 160 -3.14 4.08 2.87
C VAL A 160 -1.66 4.32 3.12
N ILE A 161 -0.92 4.81 2.12
CA ILE A 161 0.50 5.17 2.19
C ILE A 161 0.66 6.68 2.41
N GLY A 162 1.76 7.09 3.04
CA GLY A 162 2.15 8.49 3.09
C GLY A 162 2.59 9.03 1.73
N ASN A 163 2.48 10.33 1.53
CA ASN A 163 2.85 10.98 0.28
C ASN A 163 4.25 11.61 0.32
N ASP A 164 4.73 12.04 -0.85
CA ASP A 164 6.07 12.61 -1.05
C ASP A 164 6.26 13.97 -0.35
N ALA A 165 5.16 14.68 -0.01
CA ALA A 165 5.25 15.91 0.79
C ALA A 165 5.71 15.62 2.23
N THR A 166 5.55 14.37 2.71
CA THR A 166 6.11 13.90 3.98
C THR A 166 7.49 13.26 3.78
N GLN A 167 7.69 12.51 2.69
CA GLN A 167 8.96 11.82 2.43
C GLN A 167 10.10 12.78 2.12
N ALA A 168 9.89 13.78 1.29
CA ALA A 168 10.95 14.69 0.86
C ALA A 168 11.61 15.50 2.01
N PRO A 169 10.86 16.08 2.97
CA PRO A 169 11.44 16.69 4.16
C PRO A 169 12.22 15.69 5.05
N ALA A 170 11.76 14.43 5.16
CA ALA A 170 12.46 13.40 5.91
C ALA A 170 13.81 13.05 5.25
N VAL A 171 13.84 12.94 3.92
CA VAL A 171 15.08 12.79 3.13
C VAL A 171 16.04 13.94 3.41
N ALA A 172 15.55 15.18 3.38
CA ALA A 172 16.37 16.36 3.68
C ALA A 172 16.91 16.36 5.12
N SER A 173 16.08 15.95 6.08
CA SER A 173 16.49 15.78 7.49
C SER A 173 17.61 14.74 7.64
N TYR A 174 17.48 13.60 6.96
CA TYR A 174 18.52 12.57 6.97
C TYR A 174 19.84 13.08 6.35
N LEU A 175 19.77 13.68 5.15
CA LEU A 175 20.95 14.17 4.43
C LEU A 175 21.70 15.26 5.22
N THR A 176 20.97 16.19 5.83
CA THR A 176 21.57 17.28 6.60
C THR A 176 22.00 16.87 8.00
N GLY A 177 21.20 16.06 8.70
CA GLY A 177 21.40 15.74 10.12
C GLY A 177 22.25 14.48 10.34
N THR A 178 21.99 13.40 9.61
CA THR A 178 22.64 12.11 9.77
C THR A 178 23.83 11.96 8.84
N ALA A 179 23.65 12.18 7.55
CA ALA A 179 24.71 12.06 6.56
C ALA A 179 25.69 13.24 6.59
N ASN A 180 25.28 14.41 7.10
CA ASN A 180 26.04 15.65 7.08
C ASN A 180 26.52 16.01 5.68
N ALA A 181 25.65 15.88 4.69
CA ALA A 181 25.94 16.17 3.29
C ALA A 181 26.36 17.63 3.10
N GLU A 182 27.42 17.89 2.33
CA GLU A 182 27.90 19.21 1.98
C GLU A 182 27.39 19.67 0.62
N GLY A 183 26.94 18.74 -0.24
CA GLY A 183 26.34 19.02 -1.54
C GLY A 183 25.61 17.78 -2.10
N VAL A 184 24.32 17.97 -2.42
CA VAL A 184 23.46 16.89 -2.92
C VAL A 184 23.19 17.09 -4.40
N PHE A 185 23.37 16.06 -5.21
CA PHE A 185 22.90 16.01 -6.58
C PHE A 185 21.59 15.24 -6.67
N VAL A 186 20.54 15.80 -7.28
CA VAL A 186 19.24 15.15 -7.39
C VAL A 186 19.02 14.68 -8.83
N VAL A 187 18.61 13.43 -8.98
CA VAL A 187 18.27 12.81 -10.27
C VAL A 187 16.87 12.23 -10.18
N ASP A 188 16.01 12.53 -11.14
CA ASP A 188 14.70 11.89 -11.29
C ASP A 188 14.61 11.05 -12.58
N ASP A 189 13.63 10.15 -12.66
CA ASP A 189 13.41 9.28 -13.83
C ASP A 189 12.34 9.81 -14.79
N SER A 190 11.90 11.05 -14.62
CA SER A 190 10.84 11.71 -15.40
C SER A 190 9.48 11.00 -15.36
N SER A 191 9.28 10.01 -14.48
CA SER A 191 7.95 9.49 -14.17
C SER A 191 7.16 10.50 -13.34
N GLU A 192 5.85 10.37 -13.28
CA GLU A 192 4.99 11.20 -12.41
C GLU A 192 5.42 11.12 -10.94
N TYR A 193 5.82 9.91 -10.48
CA TYR A 193 6.39 9.68 -9.15
C TYR A 193 7.76 10.35 -9.01
N GLY A 194 8.74 9.98 -9.85
CA GLY A 194 10.12 10.42 -9.69
C GLY A 194 10.28 11.92 -9.85
N ALA A 195 9.59 12.55 -10.81
CA ALA A 195 9.63 13.99 -11.00
C ALA A 195 9.00 14.74 -9.79
N GLY A 196 7.90 14.23 -9.24
CA GLY A 196 7.24 14.81 -8.06
C GLY A 196 8.14 14.73 -6.82
N LEU A 197 8.62 13.54 -6.47
CA LEU A 197 9.51 13.32 -5.33
C LEU A 197 10.83 14.10 -5.48
N GLY A 198 11.43 14.07 -6.68
CA GLY A 198 12.67 14.81 -6.96
C GLY A 198 12.50 16.30 -6.74
N ALA A 199 11.40 16.89 -7.22
CA ALA A 199 11.07 18.30 -7.00
C ALA A 199 10.88 18.62 -5.52
N GLY A 200 10.17 17.78 -4.76
CA GLY A 200 9.98 17.93 -3.32
C GLY A 200 11.30 17.86 -2.54
N VAL A 201 12.21 16.97 -2.93
CA VAL A 201 13.56 16.86 -2.33
C VAL A 201 14.39 18.12 -2.64
N VAL A 202 14.37 18.61 -3.88
CA VAL A 202 15.04 19.87 -4.27
C VAL A 202 14.52 21.05 -3.44
N GLU A 203 13.20 21.17 -3.28
CA GLU A 203 12.60 22.23 -2.46
C GLU A 203 13.04 22.11 -0.99
N SER A 204 13.02 20.90 -0.44
CA SER A 204 13.37 20.64 0.97
C SER A 204 14.85 20.87 1.29
N LEU A 205 15.75 20.59 0.35
CA LEU A 205 17.21 20.77 0.51
C LEU A 205 17.67 22.20 0.20
N GLY A 206 16.98 22.92 -0.64
CA GLY A 206 17.30 24.31 -1.00
C GLY A 206 18.73 24.49 -1.51
N ASP A 207 19.51 25.34 -0.83
CA ASP A 207 20.89 25.69 -1.25
C ASP A 207 21.90 24.52 -1.17
N LEU A 208 21.51 23.40 -0.56
CA LEU A 208 22.34 22.20 -0.51
C LEU A 208 22.38 21.43 -1.85
N VAL A 209 21.43 21.71 -2.73
CA VAL A 209 21.38 21.09 -4.06
C VAL A 209 22.42 21.73 -4.97
N VAL A 210 23.41 20.95 -5.39
CA VAL A 210 24.53 21.40 -6.25
C VAL A 210 24.31 21.09 -7.72
N GLY A 211 23.26 20.36 -8.07
CA GLY A 211 22.86 20.08 -9.44
C GLY A 211 21.67 19.15 -9.51
N THR A 212 20.98 19.18 -10.65
CA THR A 212 19.85 18.32 -10.95
C THR A 212 19.96 17.78 -12.38
N GLU A 213 19.52 16.56 -12.61
CA GLU A 213 19.37 15.95 -13.93
C GLU A 213 18.14 15.05 -13.95
N SER A 214 17.56 14.86 -15.12
CA SER A 214 16.47 13.92 -15.33
C SER A 214 16.88 12.87 -16.34
N ILE A 215 16.50 11.63 -16.08
CA ILE A 215 16.62 10.51 -17.02
C ILE A 215 15.23 10.10 -17.51
N GLN A 216 15.16 9.13 -18.40
CA GLN A 216 13.88 8.55 -18.81
C GLN A 216 13.76 7.14 -18.24
N VAL A 217 12.54 6.72 -17.88
CA VAL A 217 12.24 5.31 -17.57
C VAL A 217 12.75 4.43 -18.71
N GLY A 218 13.48 3.36 -18.36
CA GLY A 218 14.12 2.46 -19.34
C GLY A 218 15.47 2.96 -19.87
N GLN A 219 15.96 4.12 -19.43
CA GLN A 219 17.28 4.61 -19.84
C GLN A 219 18.41 3.76 -19.24
N THR A 220 19.35 3.35 -20.10
CA THR A 220 20.50 2.51 -19.69
C THR A 220 21.85 3.21 -19.81
N ASP A 221 21.93 4.32 -20.54
CA ASP A 221 23.16 5.14 -20.63
C ASP A 221 23.06 6.31 -19.64
N MET A 222 23.78 6.21 -18.53
CA MET A 222 23.87 7.23 -17.49
C MET A 222 25.13 8.10 -17.61
N GLY A 223 25.91 7.95 -18.68
CA GLY A 223 27.18 8.67 -18.88
C GLY A 223 27.10 10.18 -18.72
N PRO A 224 26.08 10.87 -19.28
CA PRO A 224 25.86 12.31 -19.07
C PRO A 224 25.65 12.67 -17.59
N VAL A 225 24.79 11.92 -16.88
CA VAL A 225 24.51 12.12 -15.45
C VAL A 225 25.77 11.89 -14.62
N VAL A 226 26.48 10.79 -14.85
CA VAL A 226 27.75 10.49 -14.15
C VAL A 226 28.77 11.61 -14.33
N THR A 227 28.84 12.18 -15.54
CA THR A 227 29.74 13.33 -15.82
C THR A 227 29.31 14.56 -15.04
N ALA A 228 28.03 14.88 -15.00
CA ALA A 228 27.47 16.03 -14.27
C ALA A 228 27.69 15.88 -12.75
N VAL A 229 27.40 14.71 -12.18
CA VAL A 229 27.62 14.40 -10.76
C VAL A 229 29.10 14.55 -10.38
N ASN A 230 30.02 13.98 -11.15
CA ASN A 230 31.46 14.10 -10.88
C ASN A 230 31.94 15.57 -10.99
N ALA A 231 31.36 16.36 -11.87
CA ALA A 231 31.74 17.77 -12.04
C ALA A 231 31.15 18.71 -10.97
N SER A 232 30.03 18.31 -10.35
CA SER A 232 29.33 19.15 -9.34
C SER A 232 30.04 19.22 -8.00
N GLY A 233 30.87 18.20 -7.68
CA GLY A 233 31.48 18.05 -6.38
C GLY A 233 30.52 17.53 -5.30
N ALA A 234 29.36 16.99 -5.67
CA ALA A 234 28.41 16.38 -4.76
C ALA A 234 29.04 15.21 -3.99
N ASP A 235 28.86 15.19 -2.68
CA ASP A 235 29.20 14.07 -1.80
C ASP A 235 28.03 13.11 -1.57
N SER A 236 26.84 13.53 -1.93
CA SER A 236 25.62 12.75 -1.84
C SER A 236 24.78 12.91 -3.10
N LEU A 237 24.06 11.85 -3.47
CA LEU A 237 23.11 11.86 -4.59
C LEU A 237 21.78 11.30 -4.10
N TYR A 238 20.69 11.97 -4.44
CA TYR A 238 19.33 11.45 -4.29
C TYR A 238 18.77 11.07 -5.66
N PHE A 239 18.35 9.83 -5.81
CA PHE A 239 17.65 9.35 -7.00
C PHE A 239 16.16 9.17 -6.71
N ALA A 240 15.31 9.86 -7.44
CA ALA A 240 13.86 9.73 -7.38
C ALA A 240 13.39 8.91 -8.58
N GLY A 241 13.02 7.67 -8.36
CA GLY A 241 12.63 6.72 -9.41
C GLY A 241 12.66 5.28 -8.96
N TYR A 242 12.56 4.37 -9.93
CA TYR A 242 12.40 2.95 -9.65
C TYR A 242 13.74 2.19 -9.65
N TYR A 243 13.73 0.99 -9.06
CA TYR A 243 14.90 0.17 -8.78
C TYR A 243 15.68 -0.25 -10.05
N ALA A 244 15.01 -0.38 -11.19
CA ALA A 244 15.67 -0.78 -12.43
C ALA A 244 16.70 0.28 -12.88
N GLU A 245 16.29 1.54 -12.97
CA GLU A 245 17.15 2.67 -13.34
C GLU A 245 18.14 3.01 -12.23
N ALA A 246 17.72 2.92 -10.96
CA ALA A 246 18.58 3.13 -9.79
C ALA A 246 19.82 2.22 -9.83
N SER A 247 19.63 0.93 -10.17
CA SER A 247 20.71 -0.04 -10.23
C SER A 247 21.73 0.28 -11.32
N VAL A 248 21.25 0.72 -12.48
CA VAL A 248 22.11 1.13 -13.61
C VAL A 248 22.89 2.39 -13.26
N LEU A 249 22.20 3.38 -12.63
CA LEU A 249 22.82 4.63 -12.21
C LEU A 249 23.91 4.39 -11.16
N ALA A 250 23.61 3.62 -10.10
CA ALA A 250 24.56 3.28 -9.06
C ALA A 250 25.80 2.60 -9.62
N ASN A 251 25.64 1.61 -10.50
CA ASN A 251 26.75 0.92 -11.16
C ASN A 251 27.63 1.88 -11.98
N GLN A 252 27.02 2.77 -12.77
CA GLN A 252 27.78 3.69 -13.61
C GLN A 252 28.43 4.82 -12.80
N LEU A 253 27.83 5.29 -11.71
CA LEU A 253 28.45 6.24 -10.78
C LEU A 253 29.72 5.65 -10.16
N ARG A 254 29.65 4.43 -9.59
CA ARG A 254 30.83 3.76 -9.01
C ARG A 254 31.89 3.47 -10.06
N SER A 255 31.51 3.02 -11.27
CA SER A 255 32.42 2.82 -12.39
C SER A 255 33.07 4.12 -12.88
N GLY A 256 32.37 5.25 -12.76
CA GLY A 256 32.84 6.59 -13.03
C GLY A 256 33.69 7.20 -11.93
N GLY A 257 33.94 6.46 -10.82
CA GLY A 257 34.77 6.88 -9.69
C GLY A 257 34.10 7.77 -8.66
N TRP A 258 32.77 7.90 -8.70
CA TRP A 258 32.02 8.61 -7.66
C TRP A 258 31.77 7.67 -6.47
N GLU A 259 32.18 8.10 -5.26
CA GLU A 259 32.14 7.31 -4.02
C GLU A 259 31.20 7.91 -2.96
N GLY A 260 30.41 8.92 -3.32
CA GLY A 260 29.48 9.58 -2.40
C GLY A 260 28.32 8.70 -1.94
N LEU A 261 27.49 9.21 -1.04
CA LEU A 261 26.27 8.55 -0.57
C LEU A 261 25.23 8.47 -1.71
N PHE A 262 24.80 7.26 -2.06
CA PHE A 262 23.64 7.02 -2.92
C PHE A 262 22.40 6.88 -2.04
N MET A 263 21.42 7.76 -2.21
CA MET A 263 20.15 7.68 -1.50
C MET A 263 19.00 7.68 -2.49
N SER A 264 17.91 6.97 -2.17
CA SER A 264 16.74 6.88 -3.06
C SER A 264 15.45 6.69 -2.27
N GLY A 265 14.32 6.75 -2.99
CA GLY A 265 12.98 6.58 -2.42
C GLY A 265 12.48 5.13 -2.43
N ASP A 266 11.23 5.01 -2.12
CA ASP A 266 10.45 3.77 -2.00
C ASP A 266 10.35 2.98 -3.30
N GLY A 267 10.30 3.63 -4.46
CA GLY A 267 10.36 2.97 -5.78
C GLY A 267 11.65 2.18 -6.03
N THR A 268 12.70 2.47 -5.25
CA THR A 268 13.98 1.74 -5.32
C THR A 268 14.09 0.66 -4.23
N LEU A 269 13.21 0.66 -3.24
CA LEU A 269 13.26 -0.25 -2.09
C LEU A 269 12.83 -1.67 -2.49
N ASP A 270 13.71 -2.37 -3.20
CA ASP A 270 13.49 -3.74 -3.66
C ASP A 270 14.82 -4.51 -3.69
N PRO A 271 14.87 -5.79 -3.32
CA PRO A 271 16.07 -6.62 -3.42
C PRO A 271 16.69 -6.64 -4.83
N ALA A 272 15.90 -6.48 -5.89
CA ALA A 272 16.39 -6.42 -7.25
C ALA A 272 17.31 -5.22 -7.51
N PHE A 273 17.16 -4.11 -6.77
CA PHE A 273 18.13 -3.01 -6.77
C PHE A 273 19.51 -3.51 -6.35
N VAL A 274 19.58 -4.19 -5.20
CA VAL A 274 20.85 -4.70 -4.64
C VAL A 274 21.44 -5.80 -5.51
N GLU A 275 20.61 -6.72 -6.01
CA GLU A 275 21.04 -7.79 -6.89
C GLU A 275 21.66 -7.26 -8.19
N ALA A 276 21.00 -6.28 -8.83
CA ALA A 276 21.45 -5.71 -10.09
C ALA A 276 22.61 -4.73 -9.94
N ALA A 277 22.64 -3.93 -8.88
CA ALA A 277 23.73 -3.01 -8.59
C ALA A 277 24.94 -3.71 -7.95
N GLY A 278 24.74 -4.86 -7.29
CA GLY A 278 25.83 -5.60 -6.64
C GLY A 278 26.58 -4.71 -5.64
N GLY A 279 27.93 -4.74 -5.72
CA GLY A 279 28.76 -3.92 -4.83
C GLY A 279 28.55 -2.40 -4.95
N ALA A 280 27.88 -1.92 -6.00
CA ALA A 280 27.59 -0.50 -6.17
C ALA A 280 26.42 -0.03 -5.26
N ALA A 281 25.59 -0.94 -4.78
CA ALA A 281 24.52 -0.65 -3.81
C ALA A 281 25.04 -0.54 -2.38
N GLU A 282 26.23 -1.03 -2.07
CA GLU A 282 26.76 -1.04 -0.71
C GLU A 282 26.84 0.37 -0.13
N GLY A 283 26.32 0.57 1.07
CA GLY A 283 26.22 1.86 1.73
C GLY A 283 25.12 2.79 1.18
N ALA A 284 24.29 2.34 0.26
CA ALA A 284 23.09 3.09 -0.15
C ALA A 284 22.09 3.17 1.00
N VAL A 285 21.25 4.22 0.98
CA VAL A 285 20.13 4.39 1.92
C VAL A 285 18.85 4.59 1.13
N LEU A 286 17.87 3.73 1.36
CA LEU A 286 16.56 3.82 0.72
C LEU A 286 15.54 4.35 1.73
N THR A 287 14.55 5.09 1.27
CA THR A 287 13.50 5.64 2.14
C THR A 287 12.13 5.20 1.70
N CYS A 288 11.22 5.05 2.67
CA CYS A 288 9.83 4.75 2.38
C CYS A 288 8.92 5.33 3.46
N PRO A 289 7.78 5.93 3.09
CA PRO A 289 6.69 6.22 4.03
C PRO A 289 5.86 4.96 4.35
N CYS A 290 6.44 3.78 4.16
CA CYS A 290 5.88 2.47 4.45
C CYS A 290 6.62 1.80 5.62
N ALA A 291 5.86 1.14 6.50
CA ALA A 291 6.40 0.46 7.66
C ALA A 291 6.99 -0.91 7.27
N PRO A 292 8.08 -1.36 7.94
CA PRO A 292 8.52 -2.74 7.81
C PRO A 292 7.44 -3.69 8.33
N ALA A 293 7.28 -4.83 7.65
CA ALA A 293 6.39 -5.90 8.08
C ALA A 293 6.80 -6.43 9.46
N ASP A 294 5.82 -6.68 10.34
CA ASP A 294 6.08 -7.36 11.61
C ASP A 294 6.23 -8.88 11.40
N GLU A 295 6.66 -9.60 12.45
CA GLU A 295 6.92 -11.04 12.38
C GLU A 295 5.65 -11.87 12.10
N GLU A 296 4.48 -11.45 12.59
CA GLU A 296 3.21 -12.15 12.42
C GLU A 296 2.73 -12.03 10.97
N PHE A 297 2.71 -10.82 10.44
CA PHE A 297 2.38 -10.58 9.03
C PHE A 297 3.36 -11.28 8.09
N ALA A 298 4.68 -11.18 8.37
CA ALA A 298 5.70 -11.78 7.53
C ALA A 298 5.53 -13.30 7.43
N ALA A 299 5.24 -13.98 8.56
CA ALA A 299 5.00 -15.41 8.57
C ALA A 299 3.72 -15.80 7.81
N ALA A 300 2.64 -15.04 7.94
CA ALA A 300 1.39 -15.27 7.22
C ALA A 300 1.57 -15.04 5.71
N TYR A 301 2.24 -13.95 5.34
CA TYR A 301 2.53 -13.61 3.95
C TYR A 301 3.40 -14.67 3.27
N GLU A 302 4.48 -15.14 3.94
CA GLU A 302 5.33 -16.20 3.39
C GLU A 302 4.56 -17.51 3.22
N ALA A 303 3.65 -17.83 4.14
CA ALA A 303 2.82 -19.03 4.04
C ALA A 303 1.84 -18.98 2.85
N SER A 304 1.26 -17.82 2.55
CA SER A 304 0.34 -17.59 1.43
C SER A 304 1.09 -17.41 0.10
N ALA A 305 2.04 -16.48 0.03
CA ALA A 305 2.70 -16.08 -1.21
C ALA A 305 3.92 -16.94 -1.58
N GLY A 306 4.48 -17.73 -0.64
CA GLY A 306 5.68 -18.52 -0.85
C GLY A 306 6.99 -17.72 -0.94
N GLN A 307 6.96 -16.44 -0.57
CA GLN A 307 8.10 -15.53 -0.53
C GLN A 307 7.96 -14.56 0.65
N ALA A 308 9.06 -13.98 1.10
CA ALA A 308 9.03 -12.94 2.13
C ALA A 308 8.28 -11.68 1.65
N PRO A 309 7.64 -10.91 2.56
CA PRO A 309 7.02 -9.64 2.20
C PRO A 309 8.06 -8.65 1.71
N GLY A 310 7.74 -7.91 0.65
CA GLY A 310 8.52 -6.80 0.13
C GLY A 310 7.82 -5.46 0.33
N THR A 311 8.36 -4.43 -0.30
CA THR A 311 7.81 -3.07 -0.24
C THR A 311 6.34 -3.06 -0.64
N TYR A 312 5.51 -2.38 0.15
CA TYR A 312 4.06 -2.21 0.02
C TYR A 312 3.20 -3.47 0.26
N SER A 313 3.78 -4.61 0.67
CA SER A 313 2.99 -5.80 1.00
C SER A 313 1.95 -5.53 2.09
N THR A 314 2.34 -4.80 3.12
CA THR A 314 1.49 -4.40 4.25
C THR A 314 0.43 -3.39 3.85
N GLU A 315 0.79 -2.43 3.01
CA GLU A 315 -0.14 -1.44 2.48
C GLU A 315 -1.16 -2.06 1.51
N GLY A 316 -0.74 -3.07 0.71
CA GLY A 316 -1.66 -3.86 -0.12
C GLY A 316 -2.69 -4.62 0.69
N PHE A 317 -2.25 -5.21 1.82
CA PHE A 317 -3.14 -5.85 2.78
C PHE A 317 -4.13 -4.86 3.40
N ASP A 318 -3.66 -3.71 3.89
CA ASP A 318 -4.50 -2.69 4.51
C ASP A 318 -5.49 -2.08 3.51
N ALA A 319 -5.05 -1.72 2.30
CA ALA A 319 -5.92 -1.17 1.25
C ALA A 319 -7.06 -2.14 0.89
N THR A 320 -6.77 -3.43 0.86
CA THR A 320 -7.76 -4.46 0.58
C THR A 320 -8.73 -4.61 1.75
N ASN A 321 -8.23 -4.61 2.99
CA ASN A 321 -9.07 -4.71 4.17
C ASN A 321 -10.03 -3.53 4.32
N VAL A 322 -9.64 -2.31 3.95
CA VAL A 322 -10.54 -1.15 3.90
C VAL A 322 -11.78 -1.47 3.08
N LEU A 323 -11.62 -2.05 1.89
CA LEU A 323 -12.75 -2.41 1.03
C LEU A 323 -13.53 -3.61 1.56
N LEU A 324 -12.84 -4.66 2.03
CA LEU A 324 -13.46 -5.88 2.56
C LEU A 324 -14.34 -5.60 3.77
N GLN A 325 -13.90 -4.73 4.68
CA GLN A 325 -14.72 -4.33 5.85
C GLN A 325 -15.98 -3.58 5.42
N GLY A 326 -15.89 -2.71 4.41
CA GLY A 326 -17.05 -2.03 3.87
C GLY A 326 -18.08 -2.99 3.27
N ILE A 327 -17.63 -4.00 2.53
CA ILE A 327 -18.49 -5.04 1.97
C ILE A 327 -19.13 -5.87 3.09
N LEU A 328 -18.37 -6.22 4.13
CA LEU A 328 -18.88 -6.96 5.28
C LEU A 328 -19.98 -6.19 6.02
N ASP A 329 -19.86 -4.86 6.10
CA ASP A 329 -20.85 -3.96 6.71
C ASP A 329 -22.07 -3.71 5.79
N GLY A 330 -22.16 -4.41 4.64
CA GLY A 330 -23.30 -4.39 3.73
C GLY A 330 -23.22 -3.34 2.63
N ASN A 331 -22.06 -2.69 2.42
CA ASN A 331 -21.84 -1.72 1.35
C ASN A 331 -21.43 -2.45 0.08
N THR A 332 -22.40 -3.01 -0.65
CA THR A 332 -22.20 -3.92 -1.80
C THR A 332 -22.50 -3.27 -3.15
N ASP A 333 -22.50 -1.95 -3.23
CA ASP A 333 -22.53 -1.18 -4.46
C ASP A 333 -21.55 0.00 -4.40
N ARG A 334 -21.20 0.56 -5.58
CA ARG A 334 -20.20 1.64 -5.67
C ARG A 334 -20.51 2.86 -4.79
N PRO A 335 -21.74 3.43 -4.79
CA PRO A 335 -22.05 4.59 -3.99
C PRO A 335 -21.93 4.34 -2.49
N SER A 336 -22.46 3.20 -2.00
CA SER A 336 -22.44 2.88 -0.57
C SER A 336 -21.02 2.57 -0.10
N LEU A 337 -20.22 1.85 -0.90
CA LEU A 337 -18.83 1.54 -0.55
C LEU A 337 -17.96 2.81 -0.55
N LEU A 338 -18.16 3.73 -1.50
CA LEU A 338 -17.46 5.01 -1.52
C LEU A 338 -17.79 5.86 -0.27
N GLU A 339 -19.09 5.98 0.09
CA GLU A 339 -19.51 6.71 1.30
C GLU A 339 -18.90 6.09 2.56
N TRP A 340 -18.85 4.75 2.62
CA TRP A 340 -18.26 4.03 3.74
C TRP A 340 -16.74 4.25 3.83
N VAL A 341 -15.99 4.16 2.71
CA VAL A 341 -14.54 4.41 2.68
C VAL A 341 -14.21 5.85 3.08
N ASN A 342 -14.98 6.84 2.62
CA ASN A 342 -14.83 8.24 3.02
C ASN A 342 -14.97 8.46 4.54
N SER A 343 -15.66 7.55 5.24
CA SER A 343 -15.87 7.59 6.70
C SER A 343 -15.04 6.56 7.47
N TYR A 344 -14.09 5.89 6.81
CA TYR A 344 -13.30 4.83 7.43
C TYR A 344 -12.47 5.33 8.60
N ASP A 345 -12.53 4.61 9.73
CA ASP A 345 -11.83 4.94 10.96
C ASP A 345 -11.56 3.64 11.74
N ALA A 346 -10.42 2.97 11.45
CA ALA A 346 -10.04 1.72 12.10
C ALA A 346 -8.53 1.47 12.09
N GLU A 347 -8.09 0.54 12.94
CA GLU A 347 -6.71 0.06 12.98
C GLU A 347 -6.41 -0.82 11.76
N GLY A 348 -5.41 -0.44 10.97
CA GLY A 348 -4.73 -1.30 10.02
C GLY A 348 -3.55 -2.03 10.67
N ILE A 349 -2.84 -2.85 9.89
CA ILE A 349 -1.59 -3.45 10.36
C ILE A 349 -0.42 -2.47 10.28
N THR A 350 -0.49 -1.46 9.42
CA THR A 350 0.55 -0.45 9.25
C THR A 350 0.37 0.72 10.23
N LYS A 351 -0.86 1.14 10.44
CA LYS A 351 -1.23 2.32 11.25
C LYS A 351 -2.72 2.36 11.49
N HIS A 352 -3.17 3.30 12.31
CA HIS A 352 -4.57 3.71 12.34
C HIS A 352 -4.94 4.43 11.03
N ILE A 353 -5.97 3.96 10.34
CA ILE A 353 -6.35 4.47 9.02
C ILE A 353 -7.61 5.31 9.14
N THR A 354 -7.47 6.58 8.82
CA THR A 354 -8.57 7.52 8.58
C THR A 354 -8.20 8.35 7.37
N PHE A 355 -9.17 8.74 6.58
CA PHE A 355 -8.93 9.58 5.40
C PHE A 355 -9.44 10.99 5.64
N ASP A 356 -8.67 11.99 5.19
CA ASP A 356 -9.13 13.36 5.13
C ASP A 356 -10.03 13.62 3.89
N GLU A 357 -10.48 14.87 3.72
CA GLU A 357 -11.35 15.27 2.60
C GLU A 357 -10.71 15.07 1.21
N THR A 358 -9.43 14.79 1.14
CA THR A 358 -8.66 14.57 -0.10
C THR A 358 -8.20 13.11 -0.26
N GLY A 359 -8.65 12.22 0.63
CA GLY A 359 -8.30 10.80 0.63
C GLY A 359 -6.91 10.48 1.16
N GLU A 360 -6.28 11.44 1.86
CA GLU A 360 -4.98 11.27 2.49
C GLU A 360 -5.08 10.60 3.86
N VAL A 361 -4.10 9.73 4.15
CA VAL A 361 -3.97 9.11 5.46
C VAL A 361 -3.14 9.97 6.42
N ALA A 362 -3.49 9.94 7.71
CA ALA A 362 -2.75 10.65 8.77
C ALA A 362 -1.58 9.80 9.33
N ASP A 363 -0.81 10.41 10.25
CA ASP A 363 0.21 9.75 11.09
C ASP A 363 1.29 8.97 10.31
N VAL A 364 1.80 9.59 9.24
CA VAL A 364 2.84 9.01 8.38
C VAL A 364 4.21 9.07 9.04
N VAL A 365 4.89 7.94 9.09
CA VAL A 365 6.29 7.82 9.50
C VAL A 365 7.13 7.42 8.28
N VAL A 366 8.22 8.13 8.05
CA VAL A 366 9.18 7.79 6.98
C VAL A 366 10.32 7.00 7.58
N TYR A 367 10.62 5.86 6.98
CA TYR A 367 11.71 4.97 7.39
C TYR A 367 12.90 5.06 6.44
N GLN A 368 14.09 4.84 6.96
CA GLN A 368 15.30 4.59 6.20
C GLN A 368 15.65 3.11 6.22
N TYR A 369 16.15 2.61 5.13
CA TYR A 369 16.55 1.21 4.94
C TYR A 369 17.98 1.19 4.39
N PRO A 370 19.01 1.04 5.24
CA PRO A 370 20.40 0.97 4.80
C PRO A 370 20.66 -0.31 3.98
N VAL A 371 21.56 -0.24 3.02
CA VAL A 371 22.08 -1.41 2.31
C VAL A 371 23.45 -1.75 2.89
N GLU A 372 23.56 -2.89 3.57
CA GLU A 372 24.77 -3.34 4.24
C GLU A 372 25.00 -4.84 3.97
N GLY A 373 26.24 -5.20 3.61
CA GLY A 373 26.61 -6.59 3.35
C GLY A 373 25.87 -7.21 2.15
N GLY A 374 25.42 -6.38 1.23
CA GLY A 374 24.66 -6.81 0.04
C GLY A 374 23.18 -7.12 0.30
N GLU A 375 22.62 -6.63 1.41
CA GLU A 375 21.22 -6.82 1.78
C GLU A 375 20.61 -5.50 2.28
N ILE A 376 19.32 -5.29 2.01
CA ILE A 376 18.53 -4.18 2.58
C ILE A 376 18.25 -4.53 4.05
N GLN A 377 18.63 -3.63 4.95
CA GLN A 377 18.41 -3.81 6.39
C GLN A 377 16.99 -3.39 6.79
N VAL A 378 16.55 -3.83 7.97
CA VAL A 378 15.24 -3.46 8.52
C VAL A 378 15.13 -1.95 8.67
N GLY A 379 13.99 -1.40 8.28
CA GLY A 379 13.72 0.03 8.32
C GLY A 379 13.74 0.61 9.73
N VAL A 380 14.34 1.80 9.84
CA VAL A 380 14.39 2.60 11.07
C VAL A 380 13.76 3.96 10.79
N PRO A 381 12.87 4.48 11.67
CA PRO A 381 12.27 5.81 11.48
C PRO A 381 13.34 6.90 11.32
N ILE A 382 13.10 7.82 10.40
CA ILE A 382 13.89 9.04 10.27
C ILE A 382 13.36 10.05 11.28
N GLU A 383 14.24 10.56 12.18
CA GLU A 383 13.90 11.64 13.10
C GLU A 383 13.75 12.96 12.30
N GLN A 384 12.60 13.64 12.45
CA GLN A 384 12.28 14.91 11.81
C GLN A 384 12.39 16.09 12.76
#